data_319ba7293bcb7b3ed7afd4de3001c650
#
_entry.id   319ba7293bcb7b3ed7afd4de3001c650
#
_cell.length_a   1.000
_cell.length_b   1.000
_cell.length_c   1.000
_cell.angle_alpha   90.00
_cell.angle_beta   90.00
_cell.angle_gamma   90.00
#
_symmetry.space_group_name_H-M   'P 1'
#
loop_
_entity.id
_entity.type
_entity.pdbx_description
1 polymer ?
#
loop_
_entity_poly.entity_id
_entity_poly.type
_entity_poly.pdbx_seq_one_letter_code
_entity_poly.pdbx_strand_id
1 'polypeptide(L)'
;MRISALLWVPLLACSPDTQDEPPALPQEAPAVRPIHFVEVAASVGLAWRHDNGMSPQRHFPETMGGGGAFFDYDGDGDPDVYAVNGGPIVADPASEVPVNALFHNDDGHFTKVNAGLSHPGIGMGVAAADYDLDGDLDLYLTNFGPNTLLRNDSGTFADIGAAAGVDDGNWGTSCAFADYDLDGDLDLYVANYVAYDPQAAGAERIPYIANYESHRGQAPPSYPHPDSFSGQSDLLYRNDNGEGFVDVSAAARIEAGGKGLGVAFADYDRDGWPDIYVANDAVRNSLYRNNQDGTFRETAALAGVGYGLDGQMEAGMGVDWGDYDADGLLDLTVTNFQAEPNALYNRDGTFFSPATFDAGVGLPSLPLLAFGTQFFDPDLDGDLDLFAANGHVLDNVGLIDQSTSYGQRNLLLRNDGGRFTDVSAAAGPGFDLQRVSRGSAVGDYDTDGDPDLLVFNSGQPLSLLRNDSGHGNHWITVRLAGADGNPNGIGARVTAYSGDLVQTRELRGSRSYLSQSQLHVSLGLGHRSQLDGIEVRWPSGRIERFGPFAAGQVLVLIEGRGISAQPSP
;
A
#
# COMPACT_ATOMS: atom_id res chain seq x y z
N MET A 1 -2.92 102.99 -15.43
CA MET A 1 -2.84 102.37 -16.77
C MET A 1 -3.01 100.88 -16.64
N ARG A 2 -4.14 100.38 -16.96
CA ARG A 2 -4.46 98.93 -16.86
C ARG A 2 -4.38 98.31 -18.26
N ILE A 3 -3.62 97.24 -18.42
CA ILE A 3 -3.56 96.50 -19.66
C ILE A 3 -4.19 95.14 -19.34
N SER A 4 -5.35 94.87 -20.00
CA SER A 4 -6.03 93.59 -19.92
C SER A 4 -5.43 92.64 -20.93
N ALA A 5 -5.06 91.40 -20.49
CA ALA A 5 -4.64 90.31 -21.34
C ALA A 5 -5.80 89.35 -21.55
N LEU A 6 -6.21 89.11 -22.80
CA LEU A 6 -7.17 88.11 -23.21
C LEU A 6 -6.50 86.74 -23.20
N LEU A 7 -7.10 85.82 -22.47
CA LEU A 7 -6.74 84.42 -22.53
C LEU A 7 -7.60 83.73 -23.63
N TRP A 8 -6.90 83.10 -24.57
CA TRP A 8 -7.48 82.17 -25.55
C TRP A 8 -7.59 80.78 -24.92
N VAL A 9 -8.75 80.14 -24.91
CA VAL A 9 -9.02 78.77 -24.49
C VAL A 9 -9.24 77.93 -25.77
N PRO A 10 -8.46 76.86 -26.04
CA PRO A 10 -8.75 75.97 -27.15
C PRO A 10 -9.85 74.98 -26.73
N LEU A 11 -10.88 74.83 -27.58
CA LEU A 11 -11.87 73.77 -27.49
C LEU A 11 -11.16 72.41 -27.79
N LEU A 12 -11.14 71.53 -26.80
CA LEU A 12 -10.82 70.13 -26.98
C LEU A 12 -12.06 69.40 -27.49
N ALA A 13 -11.94 68.74 -28.64
CA ALA A 13 -12.95 67.85 -29.19
C ALA A 13 -13.05 66.57 -28.33
N CYS A 14 -14.25 66.22 -27.88
CA CYS A 14 -14.56 64.93 -27.27
C CYS A 14 -14.42 63.84 -28.33
N SER A 15 -13.51 62.87 -28.11
CA SER A 15 -13.55 61.57 -28.76
C SER A 15 -14.67 60.69 -28.15
N PRO A 16 -15.30 59.81 -28.92
CA PRO A 16 -16.38 58.97 -28.35
C PRO A 16 -15.80 57.93 -27.38
N ASP A 17 -16.54 57.75 -26.27
CA ASP A 17 -16.28 56.78 -25.23
C ASP A 17 -16.01 55.37 -25.81
N THR A 18 -14.82 54.84 -25.57
CA THR A 18 -14.59 53.40 -25.58
C THR A 18 -15.34 52.84 -24.37
N GLN A 19 -16.41 52.09 -24.61
CA GLN A 19 -17.05 51.31 -23.57
C GLN A 19 -16.03 50.34 -22.99
N ASP A 20 -15.56 50.59 -21.79
CA ASP A 20 -14.82 49.61 -20.99
C ASP A 20 -15.77 48.40 -20.77
N GLU A 21 -15.48 47.29 -21.41
CA GLU A 21 -16.10 46.01 -21.03
C GLU A 21 -15.80 45.76 -19.54
N PRO A 22 -16.84 45.41 -18.75
CA PRO A 22 -16.60 45.06 -17.37
C PRO A 22 -15.60 43.91 -17.29
N PRO A 23 -14.67 43.89 -16.32
CA PRO A 23 -13.73 42.79 -16.14
C PRO A 23 -14.52 41.49 -16.05
N ALA A 24 -14.14 40.49 -16.83
CA ALA A 24 -14.71 39.15 -16.77
C ALA A 24 -14.72 38.72 -15.28
N LEU A 25 -15.88 38.30 -14.81
CA LEU A 25 -15.97 37.68 -13.49
C LEU A 25 -14.98 36.53 -13.44
N PRO A 26 -14.26 36.33 -12.32
CA PRO A 26 -13.43 35.18 -12.13
C PRO A 26 -14.28 33.94 -12.46
N GLN A 27 -13.84 33.11 -13.39
CA GLN A 27 -14.46 31.78 -13.55
C GLN A 27 -14.41 31.13 -12.17
N GLU A 28 -15.57 30.79 -11.62
CA GLU A 28 -15.61 29.93 -10.45
C GLU A 28 -14.74 28.70 -10.77
N ALA A 29 -13.78 28.42 -9.91
CA ALA A 29 -13.03 27.16 -9.98
C ALA A 29 -14.06 26.03 -10.07
N PRO A 30 -13.89 25.06 -10.97
CA PRO A 30 -14.83 23.95 -11.10
C PRO A 30 -15.03 23.36 -9.71
N ALA A 31 -16.28 23.18 -9.30
CA ALA A 31 -16.59 22.57 -8.02
C ALA A 31 -15.89 21.20 -7.95
N VAL A 32 -14.99 21.04 -6.98
CA VAL A 32 -14.33 19.76 -6.72
C VAL A 32 -15.42 18.72 -6.51
N ARG A 33 -15.50 17.73 -7.40
CA ARG A 33 -16.48 16.65 -7.23
C ARG A 33 -15.99 15.77 -6.09
N PRO A 34 -16.89 15.30 -5.22
CA PRO A 34 -16.49 14.46 -4.11
C PRO A 34 -15.99 13.11 -4.61
N ILE A 35 -14.97 12.59 -3.99
CA ILE A 35 -14.54 11.19 -4.13
C ILE A 35 -15.72 10.31 -3.72
N HIS A 36 -16.02 9.25 -4.48
CA HIS A 36 -17.18 8.41 -4.25
C HIS A 36 -16.89 6.93 -4.50
N PHE A 37 -16.93 6.14 -3.44
CA PHE A 37 -16.71 4.70 -3.49
C PHE A 37 -17.98 3.90 -3.16
N VAL A 38 -18.19 2.83 -3.92
CA VAL A 38 -19.32 1.89 -3.75
C VAL A 38 -18.77 0.49 -3.49
N GLU A 39 -19.27 -0.19 -2.46
CA GLU A 39 -18.93 -1.59 -2.21
C GLU A 39 -19.63 -2.50 -3.22
N VAL A 40 -18.87 -3.25 -4.01
CA VAL A 40 -19.40 -4.04 -5.13
C VAL A 40 -18.98 -5.53 -5.10
N ALA A 41 -18.15 -5.97 -4.15
CA ALA A 41 -17.56 -7.31 -4.16
C ALA A 41 -18.55 -8.44 -4.46
N ALA A 42 -19.67 -8.47 -3.75
CA ALA A 42 -20.67 -9.53 -3.95
C ALA A 42 -21.37 -9.45 -5.32
N SER A 43 -21.55 -8.24 -5.88
CA SER A 43 -22.24 -8.03 -7.15
C SER A 43 -21.39 -8.39 -8.36
N VAL A 44 -20.06 -8.33 -8.20
CA VAL A 44 -19.08 -8.66 -9.26
C VAL A 44 -18.47 -10.06 -9.09
N GLY A 45 -18.96 -10.89 -8.17
CA GLY A 45 -18.52 -12.28 -8.02
C GLY A 45 -17.49 -12.54 -6.91
N LEU A 46 -16.98 -11.52 -6.22
CA LEU A 46 -16.04 -11.64 -5.10
C LEU A 46 -16.73 -11.95 -3.76
N ALA A 47 -17.76 -12.78 -3.75
CA ALA A 47 -18.48 -13.19 -2.54
C ALA A 47 -17.64 -14.16 -1.70
N TRP A 48 -16.59 -13.66 -1.05
CA TRP A 48 -15.68 -14.42 -0.22
C TRP A 48 -15.60 -13.85 1.20
N ARG A 49 -15.33 -14.72 2.16
CA ARG A 49 -15.22 -14.35 3.58
C ARG A 49 -13.96 -14.94 4.18
N HIS A 50 -13.19 -14.10 4.83
CA HIS A 50 -12.05 -14.52 5.63
C HIS A 50 -12.48 -15.30 6.86
N ASP A 51 -11.78 -16.37 7.20
CA ASP A 51 -11.88 -17.09 8.48
C ASP A 51 -10.65 -16.78 9.32
N ASN A 52 -10.79 -16.05 10.40
CA ASN A 52 -9.69 -15.71 11.31
C ASN A 52 -9.48 -16.74 12.41
N GLY A 53 -10.21 -17.85 12.41
CA GLY A 53 -10.09 -18.93 13.39
C GLY A 53 -10.49 -18.56 14.82
N MET A 54 -11.29 -17.48 15.00
CA MET A 54 -11.67 -16.96 16.32
C MET A 54 -12.18 -18.07 17.27
N SER A 55 -11.58 -18.15 18.45
CA SER A 55 -11.84 -19.19 19.44
C SER A 55 -12.03 -18.62 20.86
N PRO A 56 -12.67 -19.38 21.78
CA PRO A 56 -12.73 -18.99 23.20
C PRO A 56 -11.36 -18.86 23.86
N GLN A 57 -10.32 -19.49 23.31
CA GLN A 57 -8.94 -19.48 23.81
C GLN A 57 -8.21 -18.18 23.51
N ARG A 58 -8.70 -17.40 22.52
CA ARG A 58 -8.14 -16.11 22.09
C ARG A 58 -6.66 -16.24 21.76
N HIS A 59 -6.36 -17.05 20.75
CA HIS A 59 -5.01 -17.18 20.24
C HIS A 59 -4.58 -15.92 19.49
N PHE A 60 -3.34 -15.51 19.68
CA PHE A 60 -2.86 -14.24 19.16
C PHE A 60 -2.99 -14.11 17.63
N PRO A 61 -2.71 -15.13 16.81
CA PRO A 61 -2.89 -15.04 15.35
C PRO A 61 -4.32 -14.72 14.89
N GLU A 62 -5.34 -15.01 15.70
CA GLU A 62 -6.74 -14.69 15.38
C GLU A 62 -7.00 -13.18 15.18
N THR A 63 -6.09 -12.33 15.71
CA THR A 63 -6.22 -10.86 15.65
C THR A 63 -5.67 -10.25 14.37
N MET A 64 -4.79 -10.97 13.65
CA MET A 64 -3.96 -10.40 12.59
C MET A 64 -4.71 -10.29 11.25
N GLY A 65 -5.68 -11.16 10.99
CA GLY A 65 -6.40 -11.20 9.72
C GLY A 65 -5.54 -11.71 8.58
N GLY A 66 -5.96 -11.47 7.36
CA GLY A 66 -5.27 -11.83 6.14
C GLY A 66 -5.15 -10.67 5.18
N GLY A 67 -4.29 -10.82 4.21
CA GLY A 67 -4.12 -9.94 3.07
C GLY A 67 -4.55 -10.59 1.76
N GLY A 68 -4.08 -10.02 0.67
CA GLY A 68 -4.29 -10.54 -0.68
C GLY A 68 -3.67 -9.64 -1.72
N ALA A 69 -3.84 -10.00 -2.98
CA ALA A 69 -3.18 -9.34 -4.09
C ALA A 69 -4.15 -9.05 -5.23
N PHE A 70 -3.94 -7.92 -5.90
CA PHE A 70 -4.29 -7.74 -7.30
C PHE A 70 -3.09 -8.16 -8.17
N PHE A 71 -3.29 -9.09 -9.09
CA PHE A 71 -2.25 -9.52 -10.02
C PHE A 71 -2.89 -10.22 -11.23
N ASP A 72 -2.23 -10.23 -12.35
CA ASP A 72 -2.68 -10.88 -13.59
C ASP A 72 -2.01 -12.28 -13.63
N TYR A 73 -2.77 -13.34 -13.23
CA TYR A 73 -2.17 -14.68 -13.06
C TYR A 73 -2.06 -15.48 -14.36
N ASP A 74 -2.86 -15.15 -15.38
CA ASP A 74 -2.91 -15.89 -16.64
C ASP A 74 -2.49 -15.05 -17.87
N GLY A 75 -2.07 -13.79 -17.62
CA GLY A 75 -1.47 -12.93 -18.64
C GLY A 75 -2.48 -12.35 -19.62
N ASP A 76 -3.78 -12.32 -19.28
CA ASP A 76 -4.83 -11.80 -20.14
C ASP A 76 -4.96 -10.26 -20.09
N GLY A 77 -4.39 -9.64 -19.07
CA GLY A 77 -4.31 -8.20 -18.89
C GLY A 77 -5.28 -7.64 -17.86
N ASP A 78 -6.25 -8.41 -17.40
CA ASP A 78 -7.18 -8.03 -16.34
C ASP A 78 -6.59 -8.37 -14.95
N PRO A 79 -6.77 -7.52 -13.94
CA PRO A 79 -6.24 -7.83 -12.61
C PRO A 79 -7.14 -8.80 -11.86
N ASP A 80 -6.59 -9.97 -11.57
CA ASP A 80 -7.21 -11.01 -10.76
C ASP A 80 -7.06 -10.74 -9.26
N VAL A 81 -7.76 -11.52 -8.43
CA VAL A 81 -7.69 -11.39 -6.97
C VAL A 81 -7.25 -12.70 -6.33
N TYR A 82 -6.16 -12.66 -5.57
CA TYR A 82 -5.80 -13.69 -4.62
C TYR A 82 -6.15 -13.27 -3.19
N ALA A 83 -6.94 -14.08 -2.48
CA ALA A 83 -7.36 -13.83 -1.11
C ALA A 83 -6.77 -14.87 -0.17
N VAL A 84 -5.96 -14.41 0.79
CA VAL A 84 -5.31 -15.25 1.78
C VAL A 84 -6.26 -15.51 2.94
N ASN A 85 -6.46 -16.79 3.30
CA ASN A 85 -7.34 -17.20 4.37
C ASN A 85 -6.56 -17.62 5.61
N GLY A 86 -7.10 -17.28 6.77
CA GLY A 86 -6.62 -17.78 8.05
C GLY A 86 -7.17 -19.16 8.36
N GLY A 87 -7.52 -19.39 9.61
CA GLY A 87 -8.12 -20.62 10.09
C GLY A 87 -7.89 -20.85 11.58
N PRO A 88 -8.52 -21.87 12.15
CA PRO A 88 -8.39 -22.16 13.55
C PRO A 88 -6.98 -22.67 13.90
N ILE A 89 -6.38 -22.10 14.95
CA ILE A 89 -5.06 -22.52 15.49
C ILE A 89 -5.10 -23.99 15.94
N VAL A 90 -6.22 -24.42 16.47
CA VAL A 90 -6.46 -25.83 16.82
C VAL A 90 -7.48 -26.39 15.85
N ALA A 91 -7.01 -27.20 14.91
CA ALA A 91 -7.88 -27.81 13.91
C ALA A 91 -8.94 -28.71 14.56
N ASP A 92 -10.20 -28.52 14.19
CA ASP A 92 -11.28 -29.48 14.44
C ASP A 92 -11.33 -30.49 13.27
N PRO A 93 -11.05 -31.78 13.51
CA PRO A 93 -11.06 -32.77 12.45
C PRO A 93 -12.43 -32.93 11.75
N ALA A 94 -13.50 -32.41 12.36
CA ALA A 94 -14.85 -32.44 11.80
C ALA A 94 -15.22 -31.22 10.96
N SER A 95 -14.38 -30.17 10.97
CA SER A 95 -14.60 -28.93 10.21
C SER A 95 -13.83 -28.95 8.89
N GLU A 96 -14.39 -28.27 7.89
CA GLU A 96 -13.65 -27.98 6.66
C GLU A 96 -12.47 -27.06 6.99
N VAL A 97 -11.30 -27.34 6.42
CA VAL A 97 -10.14 -26.48 6.56
C VAL A 97 -10.32 -25.26 5.64
N PRO A 98 -10.27 -24.04 6.18
CA PRO A 98 -10.29 -22.85 5.33
C PRO A 98 -9.12 -22.88 4.35
N VAL A 99 -9.36 -22.46 3.12
CA VAL A 99 -8.34 -22.40 2.06
C VAL A 99 -8.33 -21.02 1.44
N ASN A 100 -7.20 -20.63 0.90
CA ASN A 100 -7.04 -19.43 0.09
C ASN A 100 -7.95 -19.48 -1.15
N ALA A 101 -8.17 -18.36 -1.80
CA ALA A 101 -9.00 -18.28 -2.98
C ALA A 101 -8.38 -17.43 -4.07
N LEU A 102 -8.39 -17.94 -5.30
CA LEU A 102 -8.08 -17.20 -6.52
C LEU A 102 -9.39 -16.91 -7.24
N PHE A 103 -9.52 -15.68 -7.72
CA PHE A 103 -10.65 -15.24 -8.53
C PHE A 103 -10.10 -14.68 -9.84
N HIS A 104 -10.47 -15.32 -10.94
CA HIS A 104 -10.22 -14.85 -12.28
C HIS A 104 -11.18 -13.70 -12.60
N ASN A 105 -10.65 -12.62 -13.12
CA ASN A 105 -11.38 -11.44 -13.60
C ASN A 105 -11.60 -11.55 -15.11
N ASP A 106 -12.82 -11.39 -15.56
CA ASP A 106 -13.19 -11.29 -16.99
C ASP A 106 -14.01 -10.00 -17.15
N ASP A 107 -13.35 -8.94 -17.59
CA ASP A 107 -13.96 -7.62 -17.83
C ASP A 107 -14.77 -7.12 -16.59
N GLY A 108 -14.14 -7.10 -15.41
CA GLY A 108 -14.72 -6.62 -14.16
C GLY A 108 -15.64 -7.63 -13.43
N HIS A 109 -15.70 -8.90 -13.88
CA HIS A 109 -16.48 -9.95 -13.28
C HIS A 109 -15.63 -11.12 -12.78
N PHE A 110 -15.66 -11.37 -11.48
CA PHE A 110 -14.82 -12.37 -10.85
C PHE A 110 -15.49 -13.75 -10.77
N THR A 111 -14.71 -14.77 -11.10
CA THR A 111 -15.10 -16.18 -10.95
C THR A 111 -14.04 -16.91 -10.15
N LYS A 112 -14.45 -17.57 -9.04
CA LYS A 112 -13.53 -18.38 -8.25
C LYS A 112 -12.99 -19.55 -9.08
N VAL A 113 -11.66 -19.66 -9.17
CA VAL A 113 -10.98 -20.72 -9.90
C VAL A 113 -10.26 -21.67 -8.96
N ASN A 114 -10.06 -22.92 -9.42
CA ASN A 114 -9.32 -23.93 -8.69
C ASN A 114 -8.04 -24.26 -9.47
N ALA A 115 -6.98 -23.48 -9.19
CA ALA A 115 -5.70 -23.58 -9.90
C ALA A 115 -4.63 -24.36 -9.09
N GLY A 116 -5.02 -25.30 -8.22
CA GLY A 116 -4.09 -26.04 -7.38
C GLY A 116 -3.75 -25.36 -6.05
N LEU A 117 -4.43 -24.28 -5.72
CA LEU A 117 -4.12 -23.33 -4.62
C LEU A 117 -4.68 -23.72 -3.26
N SER A 118 -5.13 -24.94 -3.07
CA SER A 118 -5.64 -25.45 -1.79
C SER A 118 -4.48 -25.64 -0.81
N HIS A 119 -3.96 -24.56 -0.25
CA HIS A 119 -2.96 -24.62 0.80
C HIS A 119 -3.65 -24.52 2.17
N PRO A 120 -3.60 -25.58 3.01
CA PRO A 120 -4.21 -25.59 4.33
C PRO A 120 -3.24 -25.00 5.35
N GLY A 121 -2.95 -23.71 5.27
CA GLY A 121 -2.17 -22.96 6.23
C GLY A 121 -3.02 -21.96 7.00
N ILE A 122 -2.49 -21.37 8.07
CA ILE A 122 -3.03 -20.16 8.66
C ILE A 122 -2.32 -19.01 7.95
N GLY A 123 -2.86 -18.63 6.80
CA GLY A 123 -2.26 -17.65 5.93
C GLY A 123 -2.30 -16.24 6.51
N MET A 124 -1.32 -15.44 6.16
CA MET A 124 -1.16 -14.05 6.56
C MET A 124 -1.10 -13.14 5.33
N GLY A 125 0.01 -13.06 4.65
CA GLY A 125 0.28 -12.15 3.55
C GLY A 125 0.62 -12.85 2.24
N VAL A 126 0.73 -12.04 1.18
CA VAL A 126 1.09 -12.49 -0.17
C VAL A 126 1.90 -11.42 -0.90
N ALA A 127 2.84 -11.88 -1.71
CA ALA A 127 3.53 -11.10 -2.73
C ALA A 127 3.50 -11.87 -4.06
N ALA A 128 3.35 -11.14 -5.18
CA ALA A 128 3.38 -11.69 -6.53
C ALA A 128 4.54 -11.11 -7.33
N ALA A 129 5.32 -11.96 -8.00
CA ALA A 129 6.41 -11.58 -8.89
C ALA A 129 6.75 -12.76 -9.81
N ASP A 130 7.31 -12.47 -10.97
CA ASP A 130 7.92 -13.46 -11.84
C ASP A 130 9.37 -13.67 -11.36
N TYR A 131 9.56 -14.62 -10.39
CA TYR A 131 10.86 -14.80 -9.73
C TYR A 131 11.83 -15.67 -10.57
N ASP A 132 11.30 -16.55 -11.44
CA ASP A 132 12.10 -17.45 -12.27
C ASP A 132 12.20 -17.02 -13.75
N LEU A 133 11.66 -15.85 -14.06
CA LEU A 133 11.77 -15.16 -15.35
C LEU A 133 11.13 -15.93 -16.51
N ASP A 134 10.09 -16.74 -16.22
CA ASP A 134 9.39 -17.51 -17.25
C ASP A 134 8.22 -16.74 -17.91
N GLY A 135 7.86 -15.59 -17.36
CA GLY A 135 6.83 -14.65 -17.85
C GLY A 135 5.50 -14.76 -17.13
N ASP A 136 5.34 -15.70 -16.21
CA ASP A 136 4.15 -15.89 -15.39
C ASP A 136 4.37 -15.31 -13.97
N LEU A 137 3.35 -14.71 -13.35
CA LEU A 137 3.49 -14.21 -11.97
C LEU A 137 3.29 -15.33 -10.96
N ASP A 138 4.30 -15.53 -10.10
CA ASP A 138 4.31 -16.47 -8.99
C ASP A 138 3.80 -15.82 -7.72
N LEU A 139 3.48 -16.64 -6.69
CA LEU A 139 3.00 -16.16 -5.40
C LEU A 139 3.87 -16.67 -4.26
N TYR A 140 4.36 -15.76 -3.43
CA TYR A 140 4.88 -16.10 -2.12
C TYR A 140 3.86 -15.80 -1.03
N LEU A 141 3.56 -16.82 -0.19
CA LEU A 141 2.57 -16.74 0.87
C LEU A 141 3.26 -16.86 2.22
N THR A 142 3.00 -15.90 3.10
CA THR A 142 3.42 -15.99 4.49
C THR A 142 2.34 -16.63 5.34
N ASN A 143 2.76 -17.37 6.36
CA ASN A 143 1.87 -18.15 7.21
C ASN A 143 2.26 -18.03 8.70
N PHE A 144 1.35 -18.36 9.57
CA PHE A 144 1.68 -18.80 10.91
C PHE A 144 2.14 -20.27 10.84
N GLY A 145 3.45 -20.48 10.71
CA GLY A 145 4.09 -21.74 10.36
C GLY A 145 4.75 -21.69 8.98
N PRO A 146 5.06 -22.81 8.34
CA PRO A 146 5.83 -22.82 7.09
C PRO A 146 5.21 -21.92 6.01
N ASN A 147 6.04 -21.06 5.42
CA ASN A 147 5.68 -20.24 4.28
C ASN A 147 5.62 -21.06 2.99
N THR A 148 5.02 -20.52 1.95
CA THR A 148 4.79 -21.24 0.70
C THR A 148 5.21 -20.40 -0.50
N LEU A 149 5.97 -20.98 -1.43
CA LEU A 149 6.21 -20.42 -2.77
C LEU A 149 5.42 -21.23 -3.78
N LEU A 150 4.45 -20.59 -4.42
CA LEU A 150 3.62 -21.17 -5.46
C LEU A 150 4.13 -20.72 -6.82
N ARG A 151 4.84 -21.59 -7.51
CA ARG A 151 5.26 -21.34 -8.89
C ARG A 151 4.06 -21.49 -9.82
N ASN A 152 3.88 -20.51 -10.68
CA ASN A 152 2.84 -20.48 -11.71
C ASN A 152 3.42 -21.02 -13.03
N ASP A 153 2.80 -22.05 -13.58
CA ASP A 153 3.12 -22.57 -14.91
C ASP A 153 1.87 -22.32 -15.80
N SER A 154 1.74 -21.14 -16.39
CA SER A 154 0.62 -20.72 -17.28
C SER A 154 -0.76 -20.96 -16.65
N GLY A 155 -0.97 -20.39 -15.47
CA GLY A 155 -2.24 -20.46 -14.72
C GLY A 155 -2.41 -21.72 -13.86
N THR A 156 -1.38 -22.55 -13.72
CA THR A 156 -1.37 -23.75 -12.86
C THR A 156 -0.28 -23.63 -11.80
N PHE A 157 -0.66 -23.59 -10.54
CA PHE A 157 0.28 -23.37 -9.45
C PHE A 157 0.79 -24.67 -8.83
N ALA A 158 2.08 -24.69 -8.48
CA ALA A 158 2.74 -25.78 -7.76
C ALA A 158 3.47 -25.22 -6.54
N ASP A 159 3.27 -25.83 -5.37
CA ASP A 159 4.04 -25.49 -4.16
C ASP A 159 5.47 -26.05 -4.28
N ILE A 160 6.44 -25.15 -4.31
CA ILE A 160 7.87 -25.45 -4.40
C ILE A 160 8.66 -24.86 -3.22
N GLY A 161 8.01 -24.27 -2.21
CA GLY A 161 8.66 -23.53 -1.12
C GLY A 161 9.78 -24.31 -0.43
N ALA A 162 9.51 -25.57 -0.07
CA ALA A 162 10.54 -26.44 0.54
C ALA A 162 11.69 -26.78 -0.42
N ALA A 163 11.42 -26.94 -1.71
CA ALA A 163 12.45 -27.24 -2.71
C ALA A 163 13.31 -25.99 -3.02
N ALA A 164 12.69 -24.82 -3.00
CA ALA A 164 13.36 -23.53 -3.20
C ALA A 164 14.08 -23.01 -1.94
N GLY A 165 13.85 -23.63 -0.77
CA GLY A 165 14.51 -23.26 0.49
C GLY A 165 13.91 -22.02 1.18
N VAL A 166 12.63 -21.71 0.92
CA VAL A 166 11.94 -20.51 1.44
C VAL A 166 10.72 -20.85 2.32
N ASP A 167 10.61 -22.09 2.78
CA ASP A 167 9.53 -22.57 3.65
C ASP A 167 9.79 -22.27 5.14
N ASP A 168 10.28 -21.07 5.47
CA ASP A 168 10.52 -20.65 6.86
C ASP A 168 9.32 -20.98 7.75
N GLY A 169 9.59 -21.58 8.90
CA GLY A 169 8.58 -22.05 9.84
C GLY A 169 8.23 -21.03 10.95
N ASN A 170 8.76 -19.82 10.90
CA ASN A 170 8.40 -18.73 11.80
C ASN A 170 6.98 -18.21 11.52
N TRP A 171 6.58 -17.19 12.25
CA TRP A 171 5.32 -16.50 11.96
C TRP A 171 5.58 -15.38 10.95
N GLY A 172 5.52 -15.72 9.66
CA GLY A 172 5.62 -14.75 8.58
C GLY A 172 4.42 -13.80 8.52
N THR A 173 4.67 -12.55 8.19
CA THR A 173 3.67 -11.49 8.02
C THR A 173 3.75 -10.91 6.62
N SER A 174 4.15 -9.65 6.44
CA SER A 174 4.34 -9.11 5.10
C SER A 174 5.60 -9.66 4.43
N CYS A 175 5.56 -9.73 3.11
CA CYS A 175 6.70 -10.11 2.28
C CYS A 175 6.76 -9.20 1.05
N ALA A 176 7.93 -9.04 0.46
CA ALA A 176 8.11 -8.22 -0.72
C ALA A 176 9.24 -8.72 -1.61
N PHE A 177 9.04 -8.65 -2.92
CA PHE A 177 10.07 -8.91 -3.92
C PHE A 177 10.72 -7.60 -4.39
N ALA A 178 12.04 -7.62 -4.56
CA ALA A 178 12.82 -6.58 -5.20
C ALA A 178 14.19 -7.12 -5.62
N ASP A 179 14.80 -6.56 -6.64
CA ASP A 179 16.18 -6.80 -7.04
C ASP A 179 17.11 -5.92 -6.18
N TYR A 180 17.49 -6.41 -4.97
CA TYR A 180 18.20 -5.57 -4.01
C TYR A 180 19.70 -5.43 -4.33
N ASP A 181 20.29 -6.36 -5.09
CA ASP A 181 21.71 -6.33 -5.44
C ASP A 181 21.96 -6.01 -6.93
N LEU A 182 20.88 -5.71 -7.67
CA LEU A 182 20.86 -5.26 -9.06
C LEU A 182 21.51 -6.27 -10.03
N ASP A 183 21.34 -7.56 -9.75
CA ASP A 183 21.83 -8.63 -10.61
C ASP A 183 20.80 -9.07 -11.66
N GLY A 184 19.56 -8.57 -11.55
CA GLY A 184 18.46 -8.79 -12.47
C GLY A 184 17.42 -9.78 -11.97
N ASP A 185 17.70 -10.53 -10.92
CA ASP A 185 16.77 -11.48 -10.33
C ASP A 185 15.97 -10.82 -9.18
N LEU A 186 14.72 -11.23 -8.99
CA LEU A 186 13.92 -10.70 -7.88
C LEU A 186 14.19 -11.51 -6.60
N ASP A 187 14.73 -10.82 -5.61
CA ASP A 187 14.99 -11.33 -4.27
C ASP A 187 13.75 -11.18 -3.38
N LEU A 188 13.75 -11.87 -2.24
CA LEU A 188 12.58 -11.93 -1.36
C LEU A 188 12.94 -11.51 0.06
N TYR A 189 12.22 -10.51 0.59
CA TYR A 189 12.22 -10.18 2.02
C TYR A 189 10.96 -10.69 2.69
N VAL A 190 11.12 -11.32 3.88
CA VAL A 190 10.02 -11.83 4.70
C VAL A 190 10.12 -11.21 6.10
N ALA A 191 9.14 -10.44 6.47
CA ALA A 191 8.99 -9.94 7.84
C ALA A 191 8.41 -11.04 8.73
N ASN A 192 9.01 -11.25 9.89
CA ASN A 192 8.58 -12.21 10.89
C ASN A 192 8.16 -11.51 12.18
N TYR A 193 7.09 -12.01 12.82
CA TYR A 193 6.49 -11.31 13.94
C TYR A 193 7.04 -11.77 15.29
N VAL A 194 6.38 -12.65 15.98
CA VAL A 194 6.73 -13.05 17.33
C VAL A 194 6.76 -14.58 17.51
N ALA A 195 7.59 -15.04 18.44
CA ALA A 195 7.65 -16.45 18.81
C ALA A 195 6.42 -16.83 19.68
N TYR A 196 5.32 -17.14 19.01
CA TYR A 196 4.06 -17.56 19.64
C TYR A 196 3.92 -19.08 19.61
N ASP A 197 3.82 -19.71 20.78
CA ASP A 197 3.48 -21.14 20.90
C ASP A 197 2.05 -21.28 21.47
N PRO A 198 1.10 -21.75 20.65
CA PRO A 198 -0.28 -21.97 21.10
C PRO A 198 -0.42 -23.07 22.18
N GLN A 199 0.57 -23.97 22.27
CA GLN A 199 0.57 -25.08 23.23
C GLN A 199 1.29 -24.75 24.54
N ALA A 200 1.98 -23.62 24.64
CA ALA A 200 2.62 -23.20 25.89
C ALA A 200 1.57 -22.94 26.97
N ALA A 201 1.19 -23.98 27.69
CA ALA A 201 0.24 -23.91 28.80
C ALA A 201 0.84 -23.13 29.97
N GLY A 202 0.10 -22.11 30.44
CA GLY A 202 0.43 -21.43 31.70
C GLY A 202 1.56 -20.39 31.64
N ALA A 203 2.03 -19.98 30.46
CA ALA A 203 2.84 -18.80 30.35
C ALA A 203 2.03 -17.60 30.83
N GLU A 204 2.59 -16.82 31.73
CA GLU A 204 1.98 -15.58 32.22
C GLU A 204 1.99 -14.60 31.04
N ARG A 205 0.84 -14.46 30.37
CA ARG A 205 0.69 -13.59 29.19
C ARG A 205 0.17 -12.24 29.67
N ILE A 206 0.83 -11.17 29.28
CA ILE A 206 0.35 -9.82 29.51
C ILE A 206 -0.88 -9.61 28.63
N PRO A 207 -2.09 -9.39 29.16
CA PRO A 207 -3.24 -9.08 28.34
C PRO A 207 -3.15 -7.64 27.82
N TYR A 208 -3.74 -7.33 26.66
CA TYR A 208 -3.87 -5.94 26.17
C TYR A 208 -4.45 -4.97 27.20
N ILE A 209 -5.22 -5.50 28.12
CA ILE A 209 -5.91 -4.76 29.17
C ILE A 209 -5.20 -4.83 30.52
N ALA A 210 -3.90 -5.15 30.57
CA ALA A 210 -3.16 -5.28 31.83
C ALA A 210 -3.25 -4.04 32.72
N ASN A 211 -3.35 -2.86 32.14
CA ASN A 211 -3.48 -1.57 32.82
C ASN A 211 -4.95 -1.18 33.08
N TYR A 212 -5.90 -2.02 32.70
CA TYR A 212 -7.31 -1.77 32.95
C TYR A 212 -7.64 -1.98 34.42
N GLU A 213 -7.74 -0.90 35.19
CA GLU A 213 -8.29 -0.93 36.53
C GLU A 213 -9.77 -1.28 36.48
N SER A 214 -10.07 -2.56 36.65
CA SER A 214 -11.43 -3.06 36.70
C SER A 214 -12.13 -2.51 37.94
N HIS A 215 -12.89 -1.46 37.80
CA HIS A 215 -13.82 -0.98 38.82
C HIS A 215 -14.95 -2.00 39.11
N ARG A 216 -14.96 -3.15 38.44
CA ARG A 216 -15.98 -4.20 38.52
C ARG A 216 -15.46 -5.61 38.88
N GLY A 217 -14.21 -5.74 39.29
CA GLY A 217 -13.72 -6.94 39.98
C GLY A 217 -13.07 -8.02 39.11
N GLN A 218 -13.34 -8.13 37.80
CA GLN A 218 -12.69 -9.09 36.90
C GLN A 218 -12.45 -8.45 35.54
N ALA A 219 -11.19 -8.47 35.07
CA ALA A 219 -10.88 -8.03 33.71
C ALA A 219 -11.59 -8.94 32.69
N PRO A 220 -12.19 -8.39 31.60
CA PRO A 220 -12.77 -9.23 30.56
C PRO A 220 -11.68 -10.07 29.87
N PRO A 221 -12.04 -11.21 29.27
CA PRO A 221 -11.10 -12.00 28.49
C PRO A 221 -10.46 -11.14 27.40
N SER A 222 -9.15 -11.27 27.20
CA SER A 222 -8.39 -10.48 26.23
C SER A 222 -7.42 -11.37 25.46
N TYR A 223 -7.02 -10.93 24.27
CA TYR A 223 -5.86 -11.46 23.58
C TYR A 223 -4.57 -11.08 24.32
N PRO A 224 -3.48 -11.84 24.18
CA PRO A 224 -2.20 -11.48 24.76
C PRO A 224 -1.60 -10.25 24.07
N HIS A 225 -0.85 -9.44 24.82
CA HIS A 225 -0.10 -8.29 24.29
C HIS A 225 1.19 -8.77 23.60
N PRO A 226 1.66 -8.13 22.52
CA PRO A 226 2.89 -8.49 21.82
C PRO A 226 4.16 -8.49 22.69
N ASP A 227 4.18 -7.72 23.77
CA ASP A 227 5.28 -7.72 24.76
C ASP A 227 5.39 -9.01 25.57
N SER A 228 4.41 -9.90 25.48
CA SER A 228 4.49 -11.24 26.05
C SER A 228 5.46 -12.16 25.32
N PHE A 229 5.92 -11.76 24.12
CA PHE A 229 6.68 -12.64 23.23
C PHE A 229 7.94 -11.94 22.73
N SER A 230 8.99 -12.73 22.49
CA SER A 230 10.17 -12.26 21.78
C SER A 230 9.87 -12.14 20.28
N GLY A 231 10.45 -11.12 19.64
CA GLY A 231 10.42 -11.00 18.20
C GLY A 231 11.17 -12.13 17.51
N GLN A 232 10.76 -12.44 16.29
CA GLN A 232 11.47 -13.35 15.39
C GLN A 232 12.30 -12.55 14.39
N SER A 233 13.34 -13.20 13.83
CA SER A 233 14.21 -12.52 12.86
C SER A 233 13.53 -12.50 11.49
N ASP A 234 13.58 -11.35 10.85
CA ASP A 234 13.22 -11.23 9.44
C ASP A 234 14.25 -11.96 8.55
N LEU A 235 13.83 -12.31 7.35
CA LEU A 235 14.66 -13.03 6.40
C LEU A 235 14.79 -12.26 5.09
N LEU A 236 16.01 -12.20 4.57
CA LEU A 236 16.31 -11.78 3.21
C LEU A 236 16.86 -12.99 2.45
N TYR A 237 16.15 -13.38 1.43
CA TYR A 237 16.54 -14.45 0.53
C TYR A 237 17.02 -13.85 -0.79
N ARG A 238 18.27 -14.17 -1.16
CA ARG A 238 18.78 -13.85 -2.48
C ARG A 238 18.37 -14.95 -3.45
N ASN A 239 17.85 -14.55 -4.59
CA ASN A 239 17.58 -15.40 -5.73
C ASN A 239 18.89 -15.62 -6.53
N ASP A 240 19.13 -16.81 -7.01
CA ASP A 240 20.27 -17.13 -7.88
C ASP A 240 19.71 -17.67 -9.21
N ASN A 241 19.29 -16.81 -10.13
CA ASN A 241 18.79 -17.09 -11.49
C ASN A 241 17.55 -18.02 -11.54
N GLY A 242 16.62 -17.88 -10.60
CA GLY A 242 15.39 -18.68 -10.55
C GLY A 242 15.61 -20.15 -10.14
N GLU A 243 16.86 -20.59 -9.89
CA GLU A 243 17.16 -21.97 -9.51
C GLU A 243 16.88 -22.24 -8.01
N GLY A 244 16.68 -21.19 -7.20
CA GLY A 244 16.41 -21.29 -5.78
C GLY A 244 16.89 -20.07 -5.00
N PHE A 245 16.57 -20.05 -3.73
CA PHE A 245 16.86 -18.94 -2.85
C PHE A 245 17.89 -19.30 -1.78
N VAL A 246 18.71 -18.33 -1.41
CA VAL A 246 19.72 -18.46 -0.35
C VAL A 246 19.42 -17.46 0.75
N ASP A 247 19.25 -17.92 2.00
CA ASP A 247 19.16 -17.02 3.16
C ASP A 247 20.48 -16.27 3.35
N VAL A 248 20.44 -14.97 3.09
CA VAL A 248 21.57 -14.04 3.24
C VAL A 248 21.38 -13.07 4.40
N SER A 249 20.34 -13.21 5.21
CA SER A 249 19.94 -12.25 6.26
C SER A 249 21.11 -11.83 7.15
N ALA A 250 21.86 -12.80 7.68
CA ALA A 250 23.02 -12.52 8.54
C ALA A 250 24.18 -11.86 7.77
N ALA A 251 24.44 -12.31 6.53
CA ALA A 251 25.48 -11.76 5.67
C ALA A 251 25.13 -10.32 5.23
N ALA A 252 23.87 -10.09 4.91
CA ALA A 252 23.30 -8.79 4.54
C ALA A 252 23.13 -7.84 5.75
N ARG A 253 23.37 -8.31 6.98
CA ARG A 253 23.27 -7.55 8.24
C ARG A 253 21.84 -7.11 8.59
N ILE A 254 20.86 -7.93 8.26
CA ILE A 254 19.49 -7.74 8.76
C ILE A 254 19.50 -8.01 10.27
N GLU A 255 18.95 -7.09 11.05
CA GLU A 255 18.93 -7.20 12.50
C GLU A 255 17.95 -8.28 12.96
N ALA A 256 18.33 -9.04 13.98
CA ALA A 256 17.51 -10.10 14.52
C ALA A 256 16.55 -9.57 15.61
N GLY A 257 15.40 -10.23 15.77
CA GLY A 257 14.49 -10.02 16.92
C GLY A 257 13.57 -8.81 16.76
N GLY A 258 13.30 -8.39 15.55
CA GLY A 258 12.21 -7.46 15.23
C GLY A 258 10.83 -8.06 15.53
N LYS A 259 9.78 -7.27 15.37
CA LYS A 259 8.37 -7.72 15.38
C LYS A 259 7.73 -7.20 14.10
N GLY A 260 8.27 -7.62 12.96
CA GLY A 260 7.91 -7.12 11.65
C GLY A 260 6.45 -7.41 11.29
N LEU A 261 5.73 -6.40 10.83
CA LEU A 261 4.36 -6.51 10.35
C LEU A 261 4.22 -6.04 8.91
N GLY A 262 4.71 -4.86 8.58
CA GLY A 262 4.72 -4.31 7.23
C GLY A 262 6.14 -4.21 6.69
N VAL A 263 6.32 -4.46 5.39
CA VAL A 263 7.60 -4.24 4.70
C VAL A 263 7.35 -3.59 3.34
N ALA A 264 8.22 -2.66 2.97
CA ALA A 264 8.24 -2.08 1.64
C ALA A 264 9.67 -1.72 1.21
N PHE A 265 10.01 -2.07 -0.03
CA PHE A 265 11.23 -1.60 -0.68
C PHE A 265 11.01 -0.23 -1.32
N ALA A 266 12.05 0.61 -1.36
CA ALA A 266 12.11 1.84 -2.13
C ALA A 266 13.55 2.34 -2.25
N ASP A 267 13.91 2.97 -3.36
CA ASP A 267 15.15 3.77 -3.49
C ASP A 267 14.90 5.15 -2.86
N TYR A 268 14.82 5.19 -1.49
CA TYR A 268 14.41 6.40 -0.81
C TYR A 268 15.46 7.52 -0.92
N ASP A 269 16.76 7.21 -1.00
CA ASP A 269 17.80 8.22 -1.06
C ASP A 269 18.30 8.54 -2.49
N ARG A 270 17.66 7.91 -3.51
CA ARG A 270 17.90 8.13 -4.94
C ARG A 270 19.30 7.72 -5.42
N ASP A 271 19.93 6.82 -4.71
CA ASP A 271 21.24 6.31 -5.12
C ASP A 271 21.14 5.19 -6.17
N GLY A 272 19.92 4.69 -6.42
CA GLY A 272 19.59 3.71 -7.44
C GLY A 272 19.56 2.28 -6.92
N TRP A 273 19.68 2.07 -5.62
CA TRP A 273 19.63 0.78 -4.95
C TRP A 273 18.42 0.69 -4.05
N PRO A 274 17.65 -0.39 -4.08
CA PRO A 274 16.50 -0.55 -3.19
C PRO A 274 16.93 -0.62 -1.72
N ASP A 275 16.26 0.17 -0.89
CA ASP A 275 16.34 0.16 0.58
C ASP A 275 15.11 -0.55 1.14
N ILE A 276 15.13 -0.94 2.42
CA ILE A 276 14.05 -1.69 3.05
C ILE A 276 13.54 -0.93 4.27
N TYR A 277 12.23 -0.69 4.34
CA TYR A 277 11.59 -0.25 5.57
C TYR A 277 10.73 -1.37 6.16
N VAL A 278 10.86 -1.60 7.47
CA VAL A 278 10.06 -2.57 8.22
C VAL A 278 9.33 -1.86 9.34
N ALA A 279 7.99 -1.89 9.30
CA ALA A 279 7.13 -1.46 10.38
C ALA A 279 7.06 -2.57 11.44
N ASN A 280 7.46 -2.24 12.67
CA ASN A 280 7.55 -3.18 13.78
C ASN A 280 6.52 -2.84 14.86
N ASP A 281 5.88 -3.86 15.44
CA ASP A 281 4.90 -3.71 16.50
C ASP A 281 5.56 -3.57 17.88
N ALA A 282 5.34 -2.43 18.53
CA ALA A 282 5.80 -2.13 19.90
C ALA A 282 7.32 -2.22 20.11
N VAL A 283 8.09 -2.17 19.03
CA VAL A 283 9.55 -2.01 19.03
C VAL A 283 9.95 -1.00 17.96
N ARG A 284 11.21 -0.60 17.94
CA ARG A 284 11.71 0.37 16.94
C ARG A 284 11.48 -0.14 15.52
N ASN A 285 10.92 0.72 14.65
CA ASN A 285 10.89 0.45 13.21
C ASN A 285 12.31 0.42 12.63
N SER A 286 12.51 -0.27 11.53
CA SER A 286 13.81 -0.42 10.88
C SER A 286 13.82 0.19 9.48
N LEU A 287 14.90 0.91 9.16
CA LEU A 287 15.21 1.40 7.81
C LEU A 287 16.61 0.91 7.43
N TYR A 288 16.66 -0.07 6.56
CA TYR A 288 17.89 -0.67 6.07
C TYR A 288 18.32 0.03 4.79
N ARG A 289 19.30 0.91 4.89
CA ARG A 289 19.93 1.54 3.74
C ARG A 289 20.88 0.58 3.05
N ASN A 290 20.75 0.42 1.75
CA ASN A 290 21.62 -0.43 0.94
C ASN A 290 23.06 0.15 0.87
N ASN A 291 24.07 -0.68 1.12
CA ASN A 291 25.48 -0.28 1.02
C ASN A 291 26.07 -0.55 -0.36
N GLN A 292 25.31 -1.05 -1.33
CA GLN A 292 25.74 -1.36 -2.70
C GLN A 292 26.81 -2.48 -2.78
N ASP A 293 26.88 -3.31 -1.76
CA ASP A 293 27.85 -4.42 -1.65
C ASP A 293 27.19 -5.73 -1.16
N GLY A 294 25.86 -5.84 -1.30
CA GLY A 294 25.05 -6.95 -0.80
C GLY A 294 24.77 -6.88 0.70
N THR A 295 25.15 -5.78 1.37
CA THR A 295 24.88 -5.57 2.79
C THR A 295 24.04 -4.31 3.01
N PHE A 296 23.37 -4.23 4.16
CA PHE A 296 22.59 -3.08 4.57
C PHE A 296 23.17 -2.44 5.85
N ARG A 297 22.76 -1.20 6.05
CA ARG A 297 23.00 -0.48 7.31
C ARG A 297 21.66 -0.01 7.86
N GLU A 298 21.34 -0.42 9.09
CA GLU A 298 20.17 0.10 9.78
C GLU A 298 20.35 1.58 10.14
N THR A 299 19.39 2.42 9.76
CA THR A 299 19.49 3.87 9.86
C THR A 299 18.22 4.56 10.39
N ALA A 300 17.15 3.83 10.74
CA ALA A 300 15.85 4.42 11.09
C ALA A 300 15.93 5.49 12.19
N ALA A 301 16.70 5.22 13.25
CA ALA A 301 16.88 6.20 14.32
C ALA A 301 17.61 7.46 13.88
N LEU A 302 18.60 7.32 12.99
CA LEU A 302 19.35 8.46 12.42
C LEU A 302 18.53 9.23 11.41
N ALA A 303 17.75 8.51 10.59
CA ALA A 303 16.89 9.09 9.56
C ALA A 303 15.64 9.78 10.14
N GLY A 304 15.27 9.48 11.41
CA GLY A 304 14.13 10.08 12.08
C GLY A 304 12.81 9.32 11.90
N VAL A 305 12.86 8.04 11.48
CA VAL A 305 11.67 7.22 11.16
C VAL A 305 11.56 5.94 12.02
N GLY A 306 12.39 5.83 13.06
CA GLY A 306 12.41 4.64 13.92
C GLY A 306 11.47 4.70 15.12
N TYR A 307 10.96 5.88 15.45
CA TYR A 307 10.18 6.14 16.66
C TYR A 307 9.06 7.14 16.36
N GLY A 308 8.03 7.14 17.20
CA GLY A 308 7.00 8.16 17.20
C GLY A 308 7.52 9.56 17.55
N LEU A 309 6.65 10.56 17.44
CA LEU A 309 6.97 11.98 17.62
C LEU A 309 7.57 12.32 19.00
N ASP A 310 7.20 11.58 20.02
CA ASP A 310 7.66 11.74 21.40
C ASP A 310 8.90 10.88 21.74
N GLY A 311 9.44 10.18 20.73
CA GLY A 311 10.58 9.27 20.87
C GLY A 311 10.22 7.91 21.47
N GLN A 312 8.92 7.57 21.58
CA GLN A 312 8.47 6.26 22.03
C GLN A 312 8.43 5.26 20.84
N MET A 313 8.46 3.99 21.18
CA MET A 313 8.14 2.91 20.23
C MET A 313 6.63 2.91 20.02
N GLU A 314 6.20 2.83 18.77
CA GLU A 314 4.81 2.72 18.37
C GLU A 314 4.54 1.33 17.78
N ALA A 315 3.27 0.96 17.65
CA ALA A 315 2.88 -0.31 17.04
C ALA A 315 2.75 -0.13 15.53
N GLY A 316 3.88 -0.11 14.82
CA GLY A 316 3.93 0.01 13.36
C GLY A 316 3.36 -1.25 12.69
N MET A 317 2.43 -1.07 11.73
CA MET A 317 1.74 -2.16 11.04
C MET A 317 1.89 -2.10 9.52
N GLY A 318 1.14 -1.25 8.84
CA GLY A 318 1.24 -1.06 7.40
C GLY A 318 2.23 0.05 7.04
N VAL A 319 2.79 -0.04 5.84
CA VAL A 319 3.77 0.93 5.34
C VAL A 319 3.54 1.20 3.85
N ASP A 320 3.68 2.46 3.44
CA ASP A 320 3.76 2.84 2.04
C ASP A 320 4.66 4.06 1.84
N TRP A 321 5.23 4.15 0.64
CA TRP A 321 6.05 5.25 0.18
C TRP A 321 5.31 6.07 -0.89
N GLY A 322 5.45 7.39 -0.88
CA GLY A 322 4.83 8.25 -1.89
C GLY A 322 5.39 9.66 -1.82
N ASP A 323 5.44 10.33 -2.95
CA ASP A 323 5.76 11.77 -3.07
C ASP A 323 4.43 12.52 -2.88
N TYR A 324 4.06 12.81 -1.62
CA TYR A 324 2.73 13.39 -1.32
C TYR A 324 2.69 14.91 -1.48
N ASP A 325 3.84 15.59 -1.43
CA ASP A 325 3.91 17.05 -1.54
C ASP A 325 4.50 17.51 -2.89
N ALA A 326 4.69 16.57 -3.82
CA ALA A 326 5.17 16.79 -5.18
C ALA A 326 6.57 17.46 -5.26
N ASP A 327 7.44 17.25 -4.25
CA ASP A 327 8.83 17.72 -4.26
C ASP A 327 9.75 16.76 -5.02
N GLY A 328 9.23 15.62 -5.44
CA GLY A 328 9.88 14.55 -6.17
C GLY A 328 10.68 13.59 -5.28
N LEU A 329 10.62 13.68 -3.97
CA LEU A 329 11.22 12.74 -3.03
C LEU A 329 10.14 11.77 -2.53
N LEU A 330 10.57 10.56 -2.11
CA LEU A 330 9.64 9.60 -1.53
C LEU A 330 9.49 9.87 -0.03
N ASP A 331 8.28 10.15 0.39
CA ASP A 331 7.86 10.26 1.77
C ASP A 331 7.35 8.92 2.28
N LEU A 332 7.21 8.79 3.60
CA LEU A 332 6.86 7.55 4.25
C LEU A 332 5.62 7.70 5.13
N THR A 333 4.68 6.77 5.00
CA THR A 333 3.57 6.62 5.95
C THR A 333 3.63 5.27 6.65
N VAL A 334 3.29 5.26 7.96
CA VAL A 334 3.20 4.04 8.79
C VAL A 334 1.91 4.10 9.60
N THR A 335 1.13 3.03 9.59
CA THR A 335 -0.07 2.92 10.41
C THR A 335 0.25 2.39 11.79
N ASN A 336 -0.50 2.87 12.79
CA ASN A 336 -0.24 2.59 14.19
C ASN A 336 -1.50 2.17 14.96
N PHE A 337 -1.31 1.79 16.22
CA PHE A 337 -2.37 1.38 17.14
C PHE A 337 -3.25 2.57 17.57
N GLN A 338 -4.44 2.28 18.12
CA GLN A 338 -5.31 3.30 18.70
C GLN A 338 -4.57 4.15 19.74
N ALA A 339 -4.79 5.46 19.70
CA ALA A 339 -4.12 6.49 20.50
C ALA A 339 -2.65 6.77 20.12
N GLU A 340 -2.16 6.10 19.06
CA GLU A 340 -0.94 6.41 18.35
C GLU A 340 -1.35 6.94 16.95
N PRO A 341 -0.93 8.14 16.53
CA PRO A 341 -1.33 8.64 15.23
C PRO A 341 -0.65 7.84 14.11
N ASN A 342 -1.34 7.63 12.98
CA ASN A 342 -0.63 7.16 11.80
C ASN A 342 0.47 8.15 11.44
N ALA A 343 1.69 7.66 11.31
CA ALA A 343 2.83 8.51 11.05
C ALA A 343 2.91 8.91 9.58
N LEU A 344 3.23 10.17 9.33
CA LEU A 344 3.66 10.70 8.04
C LEU A 344 5.00 11.39 8.23
N TYR A 345 5.99 10.97 7.47
CA TYR A 345 7.33 11.51 7.49
C TYR A 345 7.65 12.12 6.13
N ASN A 346 7.84 13.43 6.10
CA ASN A 346 8.29 14.16 4.93
C ASN A 346 9.81 14.06 4.81
N ARG A 347 10.29 13.73 3.63
CA ARG A 347 11.71 13.57 3.37
C ARG A 347 12.37 14.91 3.05
N ASP A 348 13.48 15.18 3.74
CA ASP A 348 14.37 16.32 3.45
C ASP A 348 15.82 15.83 3.30
N GLY A 349 16.22 15.62 2.06
CA GLY A 349 17.54 15.05 1.74
C GLY A 349 17.69 13.60 2.18
N THR A 350 18.51 13.33 3.20
CA THR A 350 18.71 11.97 3.77
C THR A 350 17.99 11.76 5.09
N PHE A 351 17.31 12.77 5.59
CA PHE A 351 16.56 12.72 6.84
C PHE A 351 15.08 12.88 6.55
N PHE A 352 14.27 12.52 7.53
CA PHE A 352 12.85 12.72 7.51
C PHE A 352 12.42 13.64 8.64
N SER A 353 11.48 14.50 8.34
CA SER A 353 10.82 15.36 9.31
C SER A 353 9.39 14.86 9.55
N PRO A 354 8.93 14.76 10.79
CA PRO A 354 7.57 14.33 11.07
C PRO A 354 6.57 15.37 10.57
N ALA A 355 5.70 14.97 9.63
CA ALA A 355 4.64 15.80 9.04
C ALA A 355 3.24 15.43 9.56
N THR A 356 3.12 14.40 10.38
CA THR A 356 1.89 13.76 10.88
C THR A 356 0.78 14.75 11.23
N PHE A 357 1.05 15.75 12.07
CA PHE A 357 0.04 16.73 12.48
C PHE A 357 -0.01 17.95 11.56
N ASP A 358 1.13 18.41 11.07
CA ASP A 358 1.21 19.59 10.23
C ASP A 358 0.56 19.36 8.86
N ALA A 359 0.68 18.16 8.30
CA ALA A 359 0.00 17.76 7.08
C ALA A 359 -1.47 17.34 7.29
N GLY A 360 -1.94 17.11 8.52
CA GLY A 360 -3.34 16.82 8.82
C GLY A 360 -3.70 15.34 8.99
N VAL A 361 -2.74 14.42 8.99
CA VAL A 361 -2.97 12.97 9.14
C VAL A 361 -3.26 12.56 10.58
N GLY A 362 -2.60 13.17 11.56
CA GLY A 362 -2.56 12.68 12.94
C GLY A 362 -3.91 12.72 13.66
N LEU A 363 -4.64 13.83 13.61
CA LEU A 363 -5.89 13.96 14.37
C LEU A 363 -6.99 13.01 13.90
N PRO A 364 -7.23 12.81 12.59
CA PRO A 364 -8.22 11.86 12.12
C PRO A 364 -7.90 10.40 12.46
N SER A 365 -6.62 10.03 12.46
CA SER A 365 -6.18 8.65 12.69
C SER A 365 -6.11 8.27 14.17
N LEU A 366 -5.86 9.22 15.07
CA LEU A 366 -5.61 8.99 16.50
C LEU A 366 -6.68 8.12 17.22
N PRO A 367 -8.00 8.23 16.95
CA PRO A 367 -9.01 7.38 17.61
C PRO A 367 -9.14 5.97 17.00
N LEU A 368 -8.47 5.69 15.90
CA LEU A 368 -8.61 4.48 15.12
C LEU A 368 -7.40 3.55 15.33
N LEU A 369 -7.58 2.28 15.04
CA LEU A 369 -6.50 1.30 14.94
C LEU A 369 -6.37 0.91 13.48
N ALA A 370 -5.24 1.22 12.86
CA ALA A 370 -5.03 1.08 11.44
C ALA A 370 -4.01 -0.02 11.12
N PHE A 371 -4.25 -0.78 10.05
CA PHE A 371 -3.36 -1.80 9.50
C PHE A 371 -2.88 -1.41 8.10
N GLY A 372 -3.60 -1.78 7.05
CA GLY A 372 -3.23 -1.44 5.68
C GLY A 372 -3.24 0.06 5.42
N THR A 373 -2.37 0.52 4.55
CA THR A 373 -2.30 1.91 4.10
C THR A 373 -1.91 1.98 2.63
N GLN A 374 -2.39 3.00 1.91
CA GLN A 374 -2.08 3.20 0.50
C GLN A 374 -1.98 4.69 0.19
N PHE A 375 -0.90 5.10 -0.47
CA PHE A 375 -0.88 6.32 -1.26
C PHE A 375 -1.43 6.02 -2.65
N PHE A 376 -2.46 6.74 -3.08
CA PHE A 376 -3.08 6.61 -4.40
C PHE A 376 -3.82 7.89 -4.78
N ASP A 377 -4.25 8.04 -6.00
CA ASP A 377 -4.89 9.24 -6.52
C ASP A 377 -6.32 8.92 -7.02
N PRO A 378 -7.33 8.85 -6.11
CA PRO A 378 -8.69 8.43 -6.46
C PRO A 378 -9.51 9.47 -7.20
N ASP A 379 -9.17 10.75 -7.16
CA ASP A 379 -9.86 11.80 -7.92
C ASP A 379 -9.05 12.29 -9.13
N LEU A 380 -7.93 11.63 -9.40
CA LEU A 380 -7.08 11.81 -10.58
C LEU A 380 -6.63 13.27 -10.78
N ASP A 381 -6.43 14.01 -9.70
CA ASP A 381 -5.96 15.41 -9.76
C ASP A 381 -4.43 15.53 -9.82
N GLY A 382 -3.72 14.45 -9.52
CA GLY A 382 -2.27 14.30 -9.55
C GLY A 382 -1.61 14.26 -8.19
N ASP A 383 -2.31 14.68 -7.13
CA ASP A 383 -1.84 14.59 -5.75
C ASP A 383 -2.11 13.18 -5.19
N LEU A 384 -1.22 12.67 -4.33
CA LEU A 384 -1.44 11.37 -3.67
C LEU A 384 -2.28 11.55 -2.41
N ASP A 385 -3.46 10.96 -2.40
CA ASP A 385 -4.31 10.79 -1.23
C ASP A 385 -3.84 9.63 -0.36
N LEU A 386 -4.36 9.53 0.87
CA LEU A 386 -3.98 8.51 1.82
C LEU A 386 -5.19 7.72 2.32
N PHE A 387 -5.16 6.41 2.12
CA PHE A 387 -6.11 5.45 2.68
C PHE A 387 -5.52 4.74 3.90
N ALA A 388 -6.36 4.43 4.91
CA ALA A 388 -6.01 3.52 5.99
C ALA A 388 -7.16 2.55 6.30
N ALA A 389 -6.83 1.26 6.37
CA ALA A 389 -7.73 0.16 6.70
C ALA A 389 -7.82 0.01 8.22
N ASN A 390 -8.99 0.25 8.81
CA ASN A 390 -9.17 0.33 10.25
C ASN A 390 -10.00 -0.83 10.81
N GLY A 391 -9.62 -1.30 12.00
CA GLY A 391 -10.35 -2.32 12.73
C GLY A 391 -9.60 -2.76 13.97
N HIS A 392 -10.29 -2.78 15.11
CA HIS A 392 -9.64 -3.10 16.39
C HIS A 392 -9.29 -4.60 16.49
N VAL A 393 -8.28 -4.94 17.33
CA VAL A 393 -7.87 -6.34 17.60
C VAL A 393 -8.74 -7.00 18.66
N LEU A 394 -9.39 -6.21 19.54
CA LEU A 394 -10.23 -6.73 20.62
C LEU A 394 -11.70 -6.66 20.23
N ASP A 395 -12.35 -7.83 20.08
CA ASP A 395 -13.78 -7.96 19.78
C ASP A 395 -14.69 -7.39 20.90
N ASN A 396 -14.16 -7.26 22.10
CA ASN A 396 -14.85 -6.77 23.28
C ASN A 396 -14.34 -5.40 23.75
N VAL A 397 -13.65 -4.65 22.89
CA VAL A 397 -13.05 -3.35 23.24
C VAL A 397 -14.04 -2.37 23.85
N GLY A 398 -15.30 -2.35 23.43
CA GLY A 398 -16.34 -1.48 23.97
C GLY A 398 -16.67 -1.73 25.46
N LEU A 399 -16.23 -2.87 26.04
CA LEU A 399 -16.30 -3.10 27.49
C LEU A 399 -15.17 -2.37 28.25
N ILE A 400 -14.12 -1.99 27.54
CA ILE A 400 -12.87 -1.43 28.08
C ILE A 400 -12.84 0.07 27.79
N ASP A 401 -13.03 0.43 26.53
CA ASP A 401 -13.04 1.79 26.03
C ASP A 401 -14.29 2.04 25.18
N GLN A 402 -15.16 2.94 25.63
CA GLN A 402 -16.40 3.30 24.92
C GLN A 402 -16.18 4.33 23.81
N SER A 403 -14.96 4.87 23.65
CA SER A 403 -14.62 5.81 22.59
C SER A 403 -14.32 5.14 21.25
N THR A 404 -14.17 3.81 21.25
CA THR A 404 -13.85 3.00 20.06
C THR A 404 -14.75 1.77 19.93
N SER A 405 -14.61 1.04 18.82
CA SER A 405 -15.38 -0.17 18.50
C SER A 405 -14.50 -1.21 17.80
N TYR A 406 -14.93 -2.48 17.81
CA TYR A 406 -14.23 -3.57 17.15
C TYR A 406 -14.20 -3.39 15.64
N GLY A 407 -15.37 -3.20 15.01
CA GLY A 407 -15.45 -2.77 13.62
C GLY A 407 -15.32 -1.25 13.56
N GLN A 408 -14.45 -0.75 12.71
CA GLN A 408 -14.19 0.68 12.52
C GLN A 408 -14.43 1.06 11.05
N ARG A 409 -14.68 2.35 10.81
CA ARG A 409 -14.72 2.89 9.46
C ARG A 409 -13.30 3.09 8.95
N ASN A 410 -13.04 2.76 7.69
CA ASN A 410 -11.79 3.07 7.04
C ASN A 410 -11.63 4.59 6.89
N LEU A 411 -10.39 5.05 6.81
CA LEU A 411 -10.03 6.46 6.71
C LEU A 411 -9.58 6.77 5.28
N LEU A 412 -10.14 7.83 4.70
CA LEU A 412 -9.69 8.42 3.44
C LEU A 412 -9.36 9.89 3.68
N LEU A 413 -8.12 10.23 3.46
CA LEU A 413 -7.59 11.58 3.61
C LEU A 413 -7.26 12.13 2.23
N ARG A 414 -8.04 13.13 1.76
CA ARG A 414 -7.76 13.82 0.52
C ARG A 414 -6.63 14.80 0.72
N ASN A 415 -5.68 14.78 -0.20
CA ASN A 415 -4.56 15.68 -0.27
C ASN A 415 -4.90 16.89 -1.17
N ASP A 416 -4.60 18.05 -0.70
CA ASP A 416 -4.68 19.29 -1.47
C ASP A 416 -3.31 20.00 -1.33
N GLY A 417 -2.35 19.66 -2.19
CA GLY A 417 -1.01 20.27 -2.22
C GLY A 417 -0.20 20.08 -0.94
N GLY A 418 -0.10 18.85 -0.44
CA GLY A 418 0.64 18.47 0.77
C GLY A 418 -0.17 18.60 2.07
N ARG A 419 -1.48 18.83 1.99
CA ARG A 419 -2.36 18.92 3.16
C ARG A 419 -3.55 17.96 3.05
N PHE A 420 -3.66 17.10 4.04
CA PHE A 420 -4.69 16.08 4.12
C PHE A 420 -5.94 16.56 4.87
N THR A 421 -7.09 16.20 4.33
CA THR A 421 -8.42 16.45 4.94
C THR A 421 -9.21 15.14 4.98
N ASP A 422 -9.77 14.78 6.14
CA ASP A 422 -10.65 13.61 6.27
C ASP A 422 -11.93 13.81 5.46
N VAL A 423 -12.06 13.06 4.37
CA VAL A 423 -13.23 13.03 3.49
C VAL A 423 -14.03 11.74 3.62
N SER A 424 -13.66 10.83 4.51
CA SER A 424 -14.26 9.49 4.65
C SER A 424 -15.79 9.53 4.78
N ALA A 425 -16.34 10.52 5.52
CA ALA A 425 -17.79 10.65 5.70
C ALA A 425 -18.54 11.08 4.43
N ALA A 426 -17.83 11.63 3.45
CA ALA A 426 -18.39 12.09 2.18
C ALA A 426 -17.98 11.19 0.98
N ALA A 427 -17.12 10.20 1.22
CA ALA A 427 -16.54 9.34 0.19
C ALA A 427 -17.47 8.21 -0.30
N GLY A 428 -18.77 8.31 -0.06
CA GLY A 428 -19.78 7.37 -0.54
C GLY A 428 -20.03 6.18 0.38
N PRO A 429 -20.99 5.32 0.02
CA PRO A 429 -21.47 4.23 0.89
C PRO A 429 -20.41 3.15 1.17
N GLY A 430 -19.38 3.03 0.36
CA GLY A 430 -18.24 2.14 0.63
C GLY A 430 -17.50 2.50 1.91
N PHE A 431 -17.44 3.78 2.24
CA PHE A 431 -16.80 4.29 3.46
C PHE A 431 -17.73 4.37 4.68
N ASP A 432 -19.02 4.09 4.54
CA ASP A 432 -19.95 3.94 5.67
C ASP A 432 -19.80 2.59 6.38
N LEU A 433 -19.12 1.63 5.76
CA LEU A 433 -18.92 0.30 6.31
C LEU A 433 -18.03 0.34 7.56
N GLN A 434 -18.52 -0.32 8.62
CA GLN A 434 -17.71 -0.58 9.81
C GLN A 434 -17.26 -2.04 9.78
N ARG A 435 -15.98 -2.24 9.53
CA ARG A 435 -15.36 -3.56 9.39
C ARG A 435 -14.15 -3.71 10.31
N VAL A 436 -13.64 -4.91 10.38
CA VAL A 436 -12.36 -5.22 11.05
C VAL A 436 -11.32 -5.34 9.95
N SER A 437 -11.02 -4.20 9.32
CA SER A 437 -10.14 -4.18 8.15
C SER A 437 -8.68 -4.47 8.52
N ARG A 438 -7.93 -5.08 7.60
CA ARG A 438 -6.53 -5.48 7.75
C ARG A 438 -5.75 -5.10 6.50
N GLY A 439 -5.50 -6.05 5.61
CA GLY A 439 -4.81 -5.80 4.35
C GLY A 439 -5.61 -4.91 3.40
N SER A 440 -4.91 -4.19 2.54
CA SER A 440 -5.51 -3.43 1.44
C SER A 440 -4.61 -3.41 0.22
N ALA A 441 -5.22 -3.39 -0.95
CA ALA A 441 -4.55 -3.25 -2.24
C ALA A 441 -5.28 -2.25 -3.13
N VAL A 442 -4.54 -1.58 -4.01
CA VAL A 442 -5.07 -0.69 -5.04
C VAL A 442 -4.91 -1.35 -6.41
N GLY A 443 -5.92 -1.25 -7.24
CA GLY A 443 -5.91 -1.70 -8.63
C GLY A 443 -7.07 -1.07 -9.40
N ASP A 444 -7.03 -1.13 -10.70
CA ASP A 444 -8.10 -0.74 -11.62
C ASP A 444 -8.71 -2.04 -12.17
N TYR A 445 -9.73 -2.58 -11.43
CA TYR A 445 -10.21 -3.94 -11.70
C TYR A 445 -11.15 -4.02 -12.90
N ASP A 446 -11.83 -2.92 -13.27
CA ASP A 446 -12.74 -2.85 -14.41
C ASP A 446 -12.20 -1.99 -15.56
N THR A 447 -10.90 -1.65 -15.48
CA THR A 447 -10.11 -0.96 -16.53
C THR A 447 -10.70 0.36 -17.02
N ASP A 448 -11.43 1.06 -16.14
CA ASP A 448 -12.01 2.36 -16.44
C ASP A 448 -11.03 3.53 -16.19
N GLY A 449 -9.89 3.25 -15.56
CA GLY A 449 -8.79 4.17 -15.28
C GLY A 449 -8.85 4.82 -13.90
N ASP A 450 -9.90 4.59 -13.14
CA ASP A 450 -10.04 5.06 -11.78
C ASP A 450 -9.48 3.99 -10.80
N PRO A 451 -8.62 4.34 -9.83
CA PRO A 451 -8.07 3.34 -8.92
C PRO A 451 -9.11 2.91 -7.88
N ASP A 452 -9.29 1.59 -7.74
CA ASP A 452 -10.18 0.93 -6.80
C ASP A 452 -9.44 0.40 -5.57
N LEU A 453 -10.19 0.11 -4.50
CA LEU A 453 -9.66 -0.41 -3.25
C LEU A 453 -10.20 -1.82 -2.95
N LEU A 454 -9.29 -2.78 -2.82
CA LEU A 454 -9.57 -4.10 -2.28
C LEU A 454 -9.17 -4.11 -0.81
N VAL A 455 -10.12 -4.47 0.08
CA VAL A 455 -9.90 -4.44 1.53
C VAL A 455 -10.25 -5.78 2.16
N PHE A 456 -9.29 -6.39 2.84
CA PHE A 456 -9.43 -7.67 3.52
C PHE A 456 -9.88 -7.45 4.96
N ASN A 457 -10.99 -8.07 5.34
CA ASN A 457 -11.63 -7.87 6.63
C ASN A 457 -11.56 -9.14 7.47
N SER A 458 -10.95 -9.08 8.66
CA SER A 458 -10.74 -10.22 9.55
C SER A 458 -12.06 -10.83 10.01
N GLY A 459 -12.25 -12.13 9.73
CA GLY A 459 -13.48 -12.86 10.06
C GLY A 459 -14.75 -12.34 9.37
N GLN A 460 -14.62 -11.54 8.30
CA GLN A 460 -15.72 -10.84 7.63
C GLN A 460 -15.64 -10.95 6.11
N PRO A 461 -16.68 -10.55 5.37
CA PRO A 461 -16.61 -10.49 3.91
C PRO A 461 -15.51 -9.55 3.43
N LEU A 462 -14.82 -9.93 2.35
CA LEU A 462 -13.97 -9.07 1.53
C LEU A 462 -14.77 -7.85 1.05
N SER A 463 -14.14 -6.71 0.92
CA SER A 463 -14.72 -5.51 0.30
C SER A 463 -13.92 -5.11 -0.94
N LEU A 464 -14.61 -4.92 -2.05
CA LEU A 464 -14.11 -4.24 -3.23
C LEU A 464 -14.84 -2.90 -3.33
N LEU A 465 -14.13 -1.83 -3.09
CA LEU A 465 -14.65 -0.47 -3.14
C LEU A 465 -14.34 0.11 -4.52
N ARG A 466 -15.35 0.06 -5.40
CA ARG A 466 -15.24 0.64 -6.74
C ARG A 466 -15.30 2.15 -6.65
N ASN A 467 -14.41 2.79 -7.37
CA ASN A 467 -14.33 4.24 -7.46
C ASN A 467 -15.33 4.78 -8.52
N ASP A 468 -16.42 5.36 -8.08
CA ASP A 468 -17.44 6.00 -8.93
C ASP A 468 -17.33 7.54 -8.87
N SER A 469 -16.16 8.11 -8.67
CA SER A 469 -15.99 9.55 -8.36
C SER A 469 -16.45 10.49 -9.48
N GLY A 470 -16.43 10.07 -10.72
CA GLY A 470 -16.96 10.81 -11.87
C GLY A 470 -16.44 12.26 -11.97
N HIS A 471 -15.21 12.49 -11.54
CA HIS A 471 -14.58 13.81 -11.42
C HIS A 471 -14.35 14.49 -12.78
N GLY A 472 -14.33 13.71 -13.89
CA GLY A 472 -14.07 14.20 -15.24
C GLY A 472 -12.60 14.60 -15.44
N ASN A 473 -11.73 14.19 -14.54
CA ASN A 473 -10.28 14.29 -14.68
C ASN A 473 -9.76 13.21 -15.63
N HIS A 474 -8.59 13.43 -16.15
CA HIS A 474 -7.95 12.52 -17.10
C HIS A 474 -6.86 11.71 -16.39
N TRP A 475 -6.53 10.56 -16.96
CA TRP A 475 -5.56 9.63 -16.43
C TRP A 475 -4.65 9.03 -17.51
N ILE A 476 -3.55 8.46 -17.10
CA ILE A 476 -2.72 7.52 -17.86
C ILE A 476 -2.25 6.44 -16.87
N THR A 477 -2.42 5.18 -17.27
CA THR A 477 -1.82 4.06 -16.56
C THR A 477 -0.57 3.59 -17.30
N VAL A 478 0.52 3.38 -16.58
CA VAL A 478 1.79 2.93 -17.13
C VAL A 478 2.11 1.53 -16.60
N ARG A 479 2.17 0.56 -17.49
CA ARG A 479 2.73 -0.78 -17.24
C ARG A 479 4.17 -0.80 -17.73
N LEU A 480 5.07 -1.33 -16.93
CA LEU A 480 6.49 -1.39 -17.23
C LEU A 480 6.89 -2.84 -17.51
N ALA A 481 7.75 -3.03 -18.50
CA ALA A 481 8.37 -4.30 -18.80
C ALA A 481 9.88 -4.11 -18.85
N GLY A 482 10.60 -4.68 -17.89
CA GLY A 482 12.05 -4.70 -17.86
C GLY A 482 12.64 -5.54 -19.01
N ALA A 483 13.87 -5.30 -19.35
CA ALA A 483 14.57 -6.11 -20.36
C ALA A 483 15.31 -7.25 -19.66
N ASP A 484 16.43 -7.42 -19.48
CA ASP A 484 17.24 -8.53 -19.03
C ASP A 484 17.11 -8.73 -17.49
N GLY A 485 16.15 -9.49 -17.05
CA GLY A 485 15.78 -9.67 -15.64
C GLY A 485 14.71 -8.67 -15.18
N ASN A 486 14.12 -8.85 -14.00
CA ASN A 486 13.05 -8.02 -13.42
C ASN A 486 11.96 -7.63 -14.42
N PRO A 487 11.25 -8.61 -15.01
CA PRO A 487 10.37 -8.38 -16.16
C PRO A 487 9.20 -7.45 -15.86
N ASN A 488 8.83 -7.32 -14.59
CA ASN A 488 7.77 -6.42 -14.17
C ASN A 488 8.25 -4.98 -13.89
N GLY A 489 9.56 -4.73 -13.93
CA GLY A 489 10.15 -3.41 -13.69
C GLY A 489 10.00 -2.91 -12.24
N ILE A 490 9.88 -3.81 -11.26
CA ILE A 490 9.79 -3.46 -9.84
C ILE A 490 11.02 -2.64 -9.44
N GLY A 491 10.81 -1.48 -8.78
CA GLY A 491 11.87 -0.52 -8.44
C GLY A 491 12.09 0.56 -9.51
N ALA A 492 11.41 0.48 -10.66
CA ALA A 492 11.50 1.54 -11.66
C ALA A 492 10.83 2.83 -11.17
N ARG A 493 11.52 3.97 -11.38
CA ARG A 493 10.98 5.30 -11.07
C ARG A 493 10.45 5.95 -12.33
N VAL A 494 9.19 6.39 -12.25
CA VAL A 494 8.46 7.09 -13.31
C VAL A 494 8.30 8.54 -12.90
N THR A 495 8.80 9.47 -13.71
CA THR A 495 8.52 10.90 -13.57
C THR A 495 7.71 11.37 -14.78
N ALA A 496 6.51 11.86 -14.53
CA ALA A 496 5.55 12.28 -15.53
C ALA A 496 5.41 13.79 -15.55
N TYR A 497 5.32 14.38 -16.76
CA TYR A 497 5.25 15.82 -16.99
C TYR A 497 4.00 16.18 -17.78
N SER A 498 3.16 17.09 -17.25
CA SER A 498 1.99 17.63 -17.95
C SER A 498 1.82 19.12 -17.61
N GLY A 499 2.36 20.01 -18.44
CA GLY A 499 2.44 21.45 -18.15
C GLY A 499 3.27 21.74 -16.91
N ASP A 500 2.62 22.27 -15.89
CA ASP A 500 3.20 22.55 -14.56
C ASP A 500 3.09 21.39 -13.57
N LEU A 501 2.31 20.37 -13.89
CA LEU A 501 2.18 19.17 -13.08
C LEU A 501 3.36 18.24 -13.31
N VAL A 502 4.07 17.90 -12.25
CA VAL A 502 5.16 16.91 -12.23
C VAL A 502 4.83 15.88 -11.15
N GLN A 503 4.83 14.61 -11.51
CA GLN A 503 4.55 13.52 -10.59
C GLN A 503 5.70 12.54 -10.59
N THR A 504 6.14 12.12 -9.41
CA THR A 504 7.12 11.04 -9.25
C THR A 504 6.44 9.84 -8.59
N ARG A 505 6.56 8.67 -9.20
CA ARG A 505 6.05 7.40 -8.70
C ARG A 505 7.14 6.35 -8.83
N GLU A 506 7.18 5.39 -7.93
CA GLU A 506 8.04 4.22 -8.04
C GLU A 506 7.18 2.97 -8.11
N LEU A 507 7.43 2.11 -9.09
CA LEU A 507 6.72 0.84 -9.20
C LEU A 507 7.23 -0.11 -8.13
N ARG A 508 6.35 -0.46 -7.20
CA ARG A 508 6.64 -1.39 -6.10
C ARG A 508 5.67 -2.57 -6.17
N GLY A 509 6.16 -3.73 -5.79
CA GLY A 509 5.34 -4.92 -5.60
C GLY A 509 4.48 -4.80 -4.34
N SER A 510 4.84 -5.51 -3.30
CA SER A 510 4.13 -5.48 -2.02
C SER A 510 4.37 -4.18 -1.27
N ARG A 511 3.31 -3.70 -0.63
CA ARG A 511 3.26 -2.54 0.25
C ARG A 511 2.03 -2.66 1.14
N SER A 512 1.76 -1.70 2.01
CA SER A 512 0.61 -1.74 2.92
C SER A 512 0.82 -2.74 4.07
N TYR A 513 -0.10 -3.64 4.27
CA TYR A 513 -0.07 -4.69 5.28
C TYR A 513 -0.53 -5.99 4.64
N LEU A 514 0.32 -7.03 4.65
CA LEU A 514 0.03 -8.37 4.15
C LEU A 514 -0.45 -8.45 2.69
N SER A 515 -0.29 -7.40 1.90
CA SER A 515 -1.00 -7.29 0.62
C SER A 515 -0.11 -6.73 -0.49
N GLN A 516 -0.54 -6.97 -1.73
CA GLN A 516 0.08 -6.41 -2.91
C GLN A 516 -0.93 -5.72 -3.80
N SER A 517 -0.60 -4.51 -4.24
CA SER A 517 -1.33 -3.76 -5.25
C SER A 517 -0.96 -4.21 -6.66
N GLN A 518 -1.80 -3.89 -7.64
CA GLN A 518 -1.54 -4.15 -9.05
C GLN A 518 -0.22 -3.50 -9.49
N LEU A 519 0.58 -4.23 -10.30
CA LEU A 519 1.88 -3.78 -10.80
C LEU A 519 1.72 -2.79 -11.96
N HIS A 520 1.28 -1.58 -11.65
CA HIS A 520 1.22 -0.46 -12.58
C HIS A 520 1.46 0.88 -11.87
N VAL A 521 1.69 1.92 -12.63
CA VAL A 521 1.74 3.31 -12.15
C VAL A 521 0.54 4.06 -12.69
N SER A 522 -0.37 4.48 -11.80
CA SER A 522 -1.49 5.35 -12.14
C SER A 522 -1.06 6.82 -12.03
N LEU A 523 -1.43 7.63 -13.01
CA LEU A 523 -1.10 9.05 -13.14
C LEU A 523 -2.38 9.84 -13.39
N GLY A 524 -2.88 10.55 -12.39
CA GLY A 524 -3.95 11.53 -12.56
C GLY A 524 -3.42 12.79 -13.25
N LEU A 525 -4.17 13.33 -14.19
CA LEU A 525 -3.76 14.50 -14.97
C LEU A 525 -4.64 15.74 -14.70
N GLY A 526 -5.62 15.61 -13.81
CA GLY A 526 -6.64 16.64 -13.65
C GLY A 526 -7.35 16.90 -14.96
N HIS A 527 -7.56 18.13 -15.31
CA HIS A 527 -8.22 18.52 -16.57
C HIS A 527 -7.31 18.50 -17.79
N ARG A 528 -6.07 18.07 -17.67
CA ARG A 528 -5.08 18.05 -18.73
C ARG A 528 -5.32 16.85 -19.64
N SER A 529 -5.61 17.09 -20.91
CA SER A 529 -5.90 16.04 -21.91
C SER A 529 -4.65 15.41 -22.54
N GLN A 530 -3.46 15.81 -22.09
CA GLN A 530 -2.18 15.36 -22.64
C GLN A 530 -1.13 15.27 -21.54
N LEU A 531 -0.31 14.24 -21.63
CA LEU A 531 0.96 14.11 -20.93
C LEU A 531 2.09 14.52 -21.88
N ASP A 532 2.93 15.48 -21.47
CA ASP A 532 4.01 16.01 -22.32
C ASP A 532 5.18 15.02 -22.44
N GLY A 533 5.39 14.20 -21.43
CA GLY A 533 6.40 13.15 -21.43
C GLY A 533 6.47 12.36 -20.14
N ILE A 534 7.09 11.20 -20.25
CA ILE A 534 7.44 10.31 -19.14
C ILE A 534 8.96 10.08 -19.20
N GLU A 535 9.63 10.23 -18.08
CA GLU A 535 10.97 9.72 -17.86
C GLU A 535 10.89 8.48 -16.97
N VAL A 536 11.46 7.38 -17.44
CA VAL A 536 11.57 6.13 -16.66
C VAL A 536 13.04 5.90 -16.34
N ARG A 537 13.36 5.82 -15.04
CA ARG A 537 14.62 5.27 -14.57
C ARG A 537 14.39 3.81 -14.19
N TRP A 538 14.92 2.91 -14.99
CA TRP A 538 14.83 1.48 -14.82
C TRP A 538 15.75 0.98 -13.70
N PRO A 539 15.46 -0.16 -13.06
CA PRO A 539 16.36 -0.79 -12.08
C PRO A 539 17.77 -1.05 -12.63
N SER A 540 17.90 -1.39 -13.90
CA SER A 540 19.18 -1.52 -14.61
C SER A 540 20.05 -0.26 -14.62
N GLY A 541 19.51 0.88 -14.12
CA GLY A 541 20.13 2.21 -14.19
C GLY A 541 19.93 2.93 -15.53
N ARG A 542 19.29 2.33 -16.53
CA ARG A 542 18.92 2.98 -17.78
C ARG A 542 17.90 4.10 -17.53
N ILE A 543 18.01 5.21 -18.25
CA ILE A 543 17.02 6.29 -18.23
C ILE A 543 16.49 6.47 -19.65
N GLU A 544 15.18 6.41 -19.80
CA GLU A 544 14.50 6.58 -21.08
C GLU A 544 13.38 7.61 -20.97
N ARG A 545 13.09 8.28 -22.11
CA ARG A 545 12.05 9.29 -22.20
C ARG A 545 11.08 8.94 -23.30
N PHE A 546 9.80 9.08 -23.00
CA PHE A 546 8.69 8.72 -23.88
C PHE A 546 7.69 9.86 -23.98
N GLY A 547 6.91 9.90 -25.05
CA GLY A 547 5.82 10.86 -25.22
C GLY A 547 6.04 11.85 -26.35
N PRO A 548 5.13 12.81 -26.53
CA PRO A 548 3.93 13.05 -25.71
C PRO A 548 2.81 12.01 -25.93
N PHE A 549 1.84 11.96 -24.99
CA PHE A 549 0.71 11.03 -25.01
C PHE A 549 -0.63 11.74 -24.79
N ALA A 550 -1.68 11.31 -25.48
CA ALA A 550 -3.04 11.68 -25.12
C ALA A 550 -3.43 11.00 -23.79
N ALA A 551 -4.27 11.64 -23.01
CA ALA A 551 -4.84 11.06 -21.80
C ALA A 551 -5.87 9.95 -22.12
N GLY A 552 -6.25 9.16 -21.10
CA GLY A 552 -7.26 8.12 -21.18
C GLY A 552 -6.75 6.85 -21.87
N GLN A 553 -5.55 6.39 -21.54
CA GLN A 553 -4.99 5.16 -22.10
C GLN A 553 -4.01 4.45 -21.19
N VAL A 554 -3.85 3.17 -21.39
CA VAL A 554 -2.80 2.34 -20.80
C VAL A 554 -1.59 2.33 -21.71
N LEU A 555 -0.42 2.62 -21.17
CA LEU A 555 0.87 2.59 -21.87
C LEU A 555 1.67 1.39 -21.39
N VAL A 556 2.20 0.58 -22.29
CA VAL A 556 3.20 -0.44 -21.99
C VAL A 556 4.56 0.04 -22.48
N LEU A 557 5.42 0.39 -21.51
CA LEU A 557 6.79 0.86 -21.79
C LEU A 557 7.76 -0.31 -21.58
N ILE A 558 8.52 -0.64 -22.61
CA ILE A 558 9.46 -1.76 -22.60
C ILE A 558 10.89 -1.21 -22.61
N GLU A 559 11.67 -1.57 -21.62
CA GLU A 559 13.06 -1.14 -21.48
C GLU A 559 13.88 -1.47 -22.74
N GLY A 560 14.54 -0.46 -23.30
CA GLY A 560 15.39 -0.59 -24.47
C GLY A 560 14.67 -0.87 -25.79
N ARG A 561 13.34 -1.04 -25.77
CA ARG A 561 12.54 -1.35 -26.97
C ARG A 561 11.50 -0.29 -27.32
N GLY A 562 11.18 0.58 -26.36
CA GLY A 562 10.21 1.65 -26.56
C GLY A 562 8.79 1.28 -26.10
N ILE A 563 7.77 1.70 -26.87
CA ILE A 563 6.36 1.53 -26.52
C ILE A 563 5.82 0.31 -27.26
N SER A 564 5.17 -0.60 -26.53
CA SER A 564 4.33 -1.63 -27.16
C SER A 564 2.94 -1.06 -27.39
N ALA A 565 2.41 -1.23 -28.62
CA ALA A 565 1.00 -1.03 -28.83
C ALA A 565 0.25 -2.22 -28.20
N GLN A 566 -0.42 -2.00 -27.07
CA GLN A 566 -1.49 -2.94 -26.71
C GLN A 566 -2.60 -2.81 -27.74
N PRO A 567 -3.22 -3.92 -28.18
CA PRO A 567 -4.53 -3.82 -28.79
C PRO A 567 -5.46 -3.16 -27.75
N SER A 568 -6.17 -2.12 -28.17
CA SER A 568 -7.29 -1.58 -27.37
C SER A 568 -8.23 -2.73 -27.02
N PRO A 569 -8.78 -2.74 -25.80
CA PRO A 569 -9.72 -3.78 -25.38
C PRO A 569 -10.92 -3.88 -26.35
#